data_7904f1f67077d73b665420d0e9028ce6
#
_entry.id   7904f1f67077d73b665420d0e9028ce6
#
_cell.length_a   1.000
_cell.length_b   1.000
_cell.length_c   1.000
_cell.angle_alpha   90.00
_cell.angle_beta   90.00
_cell.angle_gamma   90.00
#
_symmetry.space_group_name_H-M   'P 1'
#
loop_
_entity.id
_entity.type
_entity.pdbx_description
1 polymer ?
#
loop_
_entity_poly.entity_id
_entity_poly.type
_entity_poly.pdbx_seq_one_letter_code
_entity_poly.pdbx_strand_id
1 'polypeptide(L)'
;MRFAKSAALAALIGMTACSGFSASKLNPLNWFKGSTPEQMEFIQRPVDARALVAQVTELKVEAFPGGAIVRATGVPTSQGWWDAELVKVVSEEDGVILFEFRIYPPPVQRPAGTPFSREVTVAASLSNIALQDVSKIVVQGEANALSSRR
;
A
#
# COMPACT_ATOMS: atom_id res chain seq x y z
N MET A 1 -93.88 22.68 -13.73
CA MET A 1 -94.14 21.68 -12.67
C MET A 1 -92.85 20.89 -12.50
N ARG A 2 -92.35 20.90 -11.22
CA ARG A 2 -91.61 19.82 -10.56
C ARG A 2 -90.25 19.42 -11.18
N PHE A 3 -89.14 19.91 -10.61
CA PHE A 3 -88.28 19.44 -9.54
C PHE A 3 -87.47 18.18 -9.85
N ALA A 4 -86.18 18.27 -9.91
CA ALA A 4 -85.31 17.46 -9.05
C ALA A 4 -83.93 18.03 -9.00
N LYS A 5 -83.52 18.32 -7.83
CA LYS A 5 -82.16 18.71 -7.39
C LYS A 5 -81.31 17.44 -7.38
N SER A 6 -80.09 17.51 -7.93
CA SER A 6 -79.08 16.51 -7.64
C SER A 6 -77.81 17.23 -7.27
N ALA A 7 -77.46 17.10 -6.02
CA ALA A 7 -76.23 17.59 -5.43
C ALA A 7 -75.04 16.74 -5.88
N ALA A 8 -74.08 17.33 -6.54
CA ALA A 8 -72.78 16.71 -6.84
C ALA A 8 -71.83 16.98 -5.70
N LEU A 9 -71.53 15.93 -4.97
CA LEU A 9 -70.51 15.92 -3.91
C LEU A 9 -69.14 15.79 -4.54
N ALA A 10 -68.38 16.86 -4.63
CA ALA A 10 -67.00 16.86 -5.06
C ALA A 10 -66.09 16.34 -3.95
N ALA A 11 -65.61 15.10 -4.08
CA ALA A 11 -64.58 14.55 -3.22
C ALA A 11 -63.23 15.08 -3.68
N LEU A 12 -62.65 16.03 -2.95
CA LEU A 12 -61.23 16.42 -3.08
C LEU A 12 -60.34 15.29 -2.51
N ILE A 13 -59.77 14.49 -3.38
CA ILE A 13 -58.71 13.56 -3.02
C ILE A 13 -57.42 14.37 -3.03
N GLY A 14 -56.95 14.73 -1.85
CA GLY A 14 -55.64 15.33 -1.63
C GLY A 14 -54.55 14.30 -2.01
N MET A 15 -53.86 14.51 -3.13
CA MET A 15 -52.63 13.84 -3.42
C MET A 15 -51.55 14.44 -2.58
N THR A 16 -51.28 13.86 -1.43
CA THR A 16 -50.00 14.09 -0.72
C THR A 16 -48.93 13.38 -1.50
N ALA A 17 -48.23 14.15 -2.37
CA ALA A 17 -46.99 13.73 -2.97
C ALA A 17 -45.93 13.58 -1.88
N CYS A 18 -45.72 12.34 -1.42
CA CYS A 18 -44.50 11.99 -0.70
C CYS A 18 -43.32 12.07 -1.68
N SER A 19 -42.76 13.27 -1.83
CA SER A 19 -41.46 13.46 -2.43
C SER A 19 -40.40 13.02 -1.40
N GLY A 20 -40.04 11.75 -1.41
CA GLY A 20 -39.10 11.21 -0.43
C GLY A 20 -38.56 9.84 -0.78
N PHE A 21 -38.62 9.43 -2.03
CA PHE A 21 -37.88 8.26 -2.50
C PHE A 21 -36.58 8.68 -3.17
N SER A 22 -35.75 9.38 -2.42
CA SER A 22 -34.33 9.56 -2.75
C SER A 22 -33.66 8.20 -2.75
N ALA A 23 -33.13 7.81 -3.87
CA ALA A 23 -32.30 6.64 -4.20
C ALA A 23 -31.79 5.83 -2.98
N SER A 24 -32.70 5.12 -2.32
CA SER A 24 -32.36 4.17 -1.28
C SER A 24 -31.51 3.06 -1.89
N LYS A 25 -30.46 2.64 -1.19
CA LYS A 25 -29.59 1.50 -1.55
C LYS A 25 -30.38 0.19 -1.74
N LEU A 26 -31.66 0.18 -1.42
CA LEU A 26 -32.59 -0.94 -1.55
C LEU A 26 -33.40 -0.93 -2.86
N ASN A 27 -33.18 0.03 -3.76
CA ASN A 27 -33.87 0.04 -5.05
C ASN A 27 -33.28 -1.03 -5.98
N PRO A 28 -34.01 -2.09 -6.34
CA PRO A 28 -33.50 -3.18 -7.18
C PRO A 28 -33.06 -2.71 -8.59
N LEU A 29 -33.55 -1.56 -9.04
CA LEU A 29 -33.13 -0.97 -10.32
C LEU A 29 -31.71 -0.37 -10.28
N ASN A 30 -31.17 -0.10 -9.08
CA ASN A 30 -29.78 0.33 -8.93
C ASN A 30 -28.79 -0.84 -9.04
N TRP A 31 -29.25 -2.07 -8.96
CA TRP A 31 -28.41 -3.26 -9.07
C TRP A 31 -27.88 -3.48 -10.50
N PHE A 32 -28.60 -2.93 -11.50
CA PHE A 32 -28.19 -2.98 -12.92
C PHE A 32 -27.52 -1.69 -13.42
N LYS A 33 -27.43 -0.66 -12.60
CA LYS A 33 -26.53 0.45 -12.92
C LYS A 33 -25.11 -0.05 -12.69
N GLY A 34 -24.46 -0.40 -13.79
CA GLY A 34 -23.02 -0.71 -13.76
C GLY A 34 -22.31 0.33 -12.93
N SER A 35 -21.48 -0.14 -11.99
CA SER A 35 -20.60 0.68 -11.19
C SER A 35 -19.94 1.68 -12.13
N THR A 36 -20.26 2.95 -11.95
CA THR A 36 -19.41 4.02 -12.48
C THR A 36 -18.00 3.65 -12.07
N PRO A 37 -17.02 3.58 -12.99
CA PRO A 37 -15.66 3.33 -12.56
C PRO A 37 -15.35 4.41 -11.54
N GLU A 38 -15.30 4.03 -10.26
CA GLU A 38 -14.70 4.87 -9.24
C GLU A 38 -13.34 5.21 -9.82
N GLN A 39 -13.13 6.49 -10.10
CA GLN A 39 -11.78 6.97 -10.33
C GLN A 39 -11.02 6.49 -9.13
N MET A 40 -10.15 5.47 -9.34
CA MET A 40 -9.17 5.09 -8.34
C MET A 40 -8.39 6.36 -8.10
N GLU A 41 -8.78 7.08 -7.05
CA GLU A 41 -7.94 8.12 -6.48
C GLU A 41 -6.65 7.37 -6.17
N PHE A 42 -5.61 7.67 -6.93
CA PHE A 42 -4.29 7.10 -6.66
C PHE A 42 -3.97 7.52 -5.24
N ILE A 43 -4.19 6.61 -4.31
CA ILE A 43 -3.73 6.77 -2.94
C ILE A 43 -2.22 6.94 -3.09
N GLN A 44 -1.79 8.18 -3.11
CA GLN A 44 -0.37 8.50 -3.04
C GLN A 44 0.11 7.82 -1.77
N ARG A 45 0.87 6.74 -1.93
CA ARG A 45 1.50 6.11 -0.76
C ARG A 45 2.24 7.21 -0.03
N PRO A 46 2.03 7.37 1.28
CA PRO A 46 2.80 8.34 2.05
C PRO A 46 4.27 8.13 1.70
N VAL A 47 4.94 9.21 1.37
CA VAL A 47 6.39 9.15 1.13
C VAL A 47 7.03 8.60 2.39
N ASP A 48 7.77 7.50 2.26
CA ASP A 48 8.45 6.89 3.39
C ASP A 48 9.48 7.89 3.93
N ALA A 49 9.26 8.34 5.16
CA ALA A 49 10.10 9.33 5.80
C ALA A 49 11.43 8.75 6.32
N ARG A 50 11.62 7.42 6.24
CA ARG A 50 12.86 6.76 6.62
C ARG A 50 13.98 7.07 5.63
N ALA A 51 15.17 7.29 6.12
CA ALA A 51 16.37 7.43 5.29
C ALA A 51 16.87 6.07 4.79
N LEU A 52 17.72 6.06 3.77
CA LEU A 52 18.47 4.87 3.39
C LEU A 52 19.55 4.60 4.42
N VAL A 53 19.84 3.32 4.70
CA VAL A 53 21.00 2.95 5.50
C VAL A 53 22.29 3.44 4.82
N ALA A 54 23.25 3.92 5.58
CA ALA A 54 24.45 4.52 4.99
C ALA A 54 25.22 3.53 4.10
N GLN A 55 25.35 2.26 4.53
CA GLN A 55 26.02 1.24 3.75
C GLN A 55 25.38 -0.14 3.99
N VAL A 56 25.18 -0.90 2.92
CA VAL A 56 24.80 -2.33 2.97
C VAL A 56 26.08 -3.15 2.94
N THR A 57 26.30 -4.00 3.94
CA THR A 57 27.53 -4.79 4.09
C THR A 57 27.36 -6.25 3.72
N GLU A 58 26.14 -6.79 3.82
CA GLU A 58 25.85 -8.17 3.48
C GLU A 58 24.48 -8.31 2.84
N LEU A 59 24.37 -9.23 1.87
CA LEU A 59 23.12 -9.65 1.24
C LEU A 59 23.12 -11.16 1.09
N LYS A 60 22.15 -11.81 1.70
CA LYS A 60 21.87 -13.26 1.53
C LYS A 60 20.47 -13.48 1.01
N VAL A 61 20.35 -14.39 0.07
CA VAL A 61 19.06 -14.87 -0.44
C VAL A 61 18.97 -16.37 -0.21
N GLU A 62 18.10 -16.78 0.69
CA GLU A 62 17.93 -18.16 1.12
C GLU A 62 16.61 -18.70 0.56
N ALA A 63 16.67 -19.71 -0.32
CA ALA A 63 15.49 -20.34 -0.90
C ALA A 63 14.83 -21.28 0.12
N PHE A 64 13.50 -21.30 0.11
CA PHE A 64 12.68 -22.26 0.84
C PHE A 64 11.49 -22.72 -0.02
N PRO A 65 10.74 -23.78 0.32
CA PRO A 65 9.68 -24.31 -0.54
C PRO A 65 8.59 -23.28 -0.95
N GLY A 66 8.34 -22.26 -0.12
CA GLY A 66 7.35 -21.20 -0.40
C GLY A 66 7.89 -19.98 -1.16
N GLY A 67 9.21 -19.90 -1.41
CA GLY A 67 9.82 -18.74 -2.02
C GLY A 67 11.28 -18.51 -1.62
N ALA A 68 11.63 -17.28 -1.23
CA ALA A 68 12.95 -16.93 -0.72
C ALA A 68 12.87 -15.90 0.41
N ILE A 69 13.83 -15.96 1.31
CA ILE A 69 14.08 -14.93 2.33
C ILE A 69 15.29 -14.11 1.87
N VAL A 70 15.08 -12.82 1.73
CA VAL A 70 16.14 -11.84 1.47
C VAL A 70 16.55 -11.26 2.81
N ARG A 71 17.80 -11.46 3.20
CA ARG A 71 18.40 -10.92 4.43
C ARG A 71 19.49 -9.95 4.06
N ALA A 72 19.44 -8.74 4.60
CA ALA A 72 20.48 -7.75 4.40
C ALA A 72 20.95 -7.20 5.73
N THR A 73 22.25 -6.98 5.83
CA THR A 73 22.90 -6.29 6.95
C THR A 73 23.38 -4.94 6.47
N GLY A 74 23.08 -3.90 7.22
CA GLY A 74 23.49 -2.54 6.95
C GLY A 74 24.15 -1.87 8.16
N VAL A 75 24.99 -0.89 7.89
CA VAL A 75 25.70 -0.10 8.90
C VAL A 75 25.29 1.35 8.74
N PRO A 76 24.46 1.90 9.63
CA PRO A 76 24.14 3.32 9.66
C PRO A 76 25.31 4.16 10.20
N THR A 77 25.21 5.47 10.14
CA THR A 77 26.29 6.42 10.52
C THR A 77 26.58 6.47 12.01
N SER A 78 25.58 6.18 12.85
CA SER A 78 25.68 6.19 14.31
C SER A 78 24.88 5.06 14.94
N GLN A 79 24.96 4.90 16.24
CA GLN A 79 24.12 3.98 17.01
C GLN A 79 22.68 4.52 17.17
N GLY A 80 21.74 3.65 17.54
CA GLY A 80 20.39 4.02 17.93
C GLY A 80 19.42 4.26 16.77
N TRP A 81 19.78 3.90 15.53
CA TRP A 81 18.85 3.84 14.42
C TRP A 81 17.84 2.72 14.66
N TRP A 82 16.60 2.90 14.19
CA TRP A 82 15.49 2.02 14.50
C TRP A 82 14.51 1.90 13.33
N ASP A 83 13.49 1.05 13.43
CA ASP A 83 12.48 0.79 12.41
C ASP A 83 13.08 0.51 11.02
N ALA A 84 14.00 -0.43 10.99
CA ALA A 84 14.68 -0.83 9.77
C ALA A 84 13.84 -1.82 8.96
N GLU A 85 13.76 -1.62 7.64
CA GLU A 85 12.99 -2.46 6.75
C GLU A 85 13.56 -2.49 5.33
N LEU A 86 13.33 -3.60 4.62
CA LEU A 86 13.53 -3.70 3.17
C LEU A 86 12.25 -3.31 2.45
N VAL A 87 12.20 -2.12 1.92
CA VAL A 87 11.05 -1.59 1.19
C VAL A 87 11.20 -1.93 -0.29
N LYS A 88 10.27 -2.74 -0.83
CA LYS A 88 10.27 -3.06 -2.26
C LYS A 88 9.86 -1.83 -3.06
N VAL A 89 10.69 -1.43 -4.01
CA VAL A 89 10.42 -0.33 -4.94
C VAL A 89 10.36 -0.83 -6.38
N VAL A 90 9.82 0.01 -7.26
CA VAL A 90 9.74 -0.32 -8.68
C VAL A 90 11.15 -0.25 -9.28
N SER A 91 11.56 -1.32 -9.96
CA SER A 91 12.80 -1.35 -10.75
C SER A 91 12.51 -0.95 -12.19
N GLU A 92 13.42 -0.22 -12.81
CA GLU A 92 13.38 0.08 -14.25
C GLU A 92 13.88 -1.10 -15.09
N GLU A 93 14.60 -2.06 -14.48
CA GLU A 93 15.12 -3.25 -15.14
C GLU A 93 14.13 -4.42 -15.00
N ASP A 94 13.81 -5.08 -16.12
CA ASP A 94 13.01 -6.29 -16.12
C ASP A 94 13.75 -7.45 -15.43
N GLY A 95 13.00 -8.27 -14.69
CA GLY A 95 13.56 -9.41 -13.95
C GLY A 95 14.40 -9.01 -12.73
N VAL A 96 14.31 -7.77 -12.26
CA VAL A 96 15.01 -7.29 -11.07
C VAL A 96 14.03 -6.90 -9.98
N ILE A 97 14.21 -7.44 -8.79
CA ILE A 97 13.57 -6.92 -7.57
C ILE A 97 14.53 -5.98 -6.87
N LEU A 98 14.11 -4.74 -6.71
CA LEU A 98 14.87 -3.71 -5.99
C LEU A 98 14.25 -3.49 -4.61
N PHE A 99 15.08 -3.56 -3.59
CA PHE A 99 14.75 -3.14 -2.24
C PHE A 99 15.58 -1.92 -1.85
N GLU A 100 14.96 -0.98 -1.17
CA GLU A 100 15.63 0.07 -0.43
C GLU A 100 15.73 -0.35 1.03
N PHE A 101 16.92 -0.31 1.61
CA PHE A 101 17.13 -0.55 3.02
C PHE A 101 16.84 0.74 3.79
N ARG A 102 15.61 0.89 4.26
CA ARG A 102 15.12 2.06 4.95
C ARG A 102 15.22 1.93 6.45
N ILE A 103 15.54 3.04 7.13
CA ILE A 103 15.76 3.07 8.57
C ILE A 103 15.53 4.48 9.12
N TYR A 104 14.94 4.60 10.32
CA TYR A 104 14.77 5.88 10.99
C TYR A 104 16.02 6.30 11.78
N PRO A 105 16.42 7.60 11.71
CA PRO A 105 17.48 8.13 12.52
C PRO A 105 17.08 8.17 14.01
N PRO A 106 18.07 8.11 14.94
CA PRO A 106 17.78 8.27 16.34
C PRO A 106 17.27 9.69 16.65
N PRO A 107 16.31 9.84 17.59
CA PRO A 107 15.72 11.14 17.94
C PRO A 107 16.73 12.10 18.58
N VAL A 108 17.81 11.57 19.12
CA VAL A 108 18.94 12.33 19.67
C VAL A 108 20.24 11.80 19.09
N GLN A 109 21.20 12.68 18.88
CA GLN A 109 22.50 12.29 18.34
C GLN A 109 23.19 11.26 19.24
N ARG A 110 23.66 10.18 18.62
CA ARG A 110 24.36 9.08 19.27
C ARG A 110 25.81 8.96 18.74
N PRO A 111 26.72 8.41 19.53
CA PRO A 111 28.08 8.15 19.07
C PRO A 111 28.06 7.12 17.92
N ALA A 112 29.06 7.20 17.06
CA ALA A 112 29.20 6.22 15.98
C ALA A 112 29.55 4.82 16.52
N GLY A 113 30.42 4.74 17.52
CA GLY A 113 30.93 3.46 18.02
C GLY A 113 31.72 2.69 16.95
N THR A 114 31.85 1.38 17.15
CA THR A 114 32.42 0.48 16.12
C THR A 114 31.34 0.14 15.05
N PRO A 115 31.74 -0.18 13.82
CA PRO A 115 30.78 -0.66 12.82
C PRO A 115 29.88 -1.80 13.33
N PHE A 116 30.48 -2.79 13.98
CA PHE A 116 29.77 -3.93 14.56
C PHE A 116 28.69 -3.53 15.61
N SER A 117 28.95 -2.47 16.39
CA SER A 117 28.02 -2.01 17.45
C SER A 117 26.76 -1.30 16.89
N ARG A 118 26.72 -1.05 15.59
CA ARG A 118 25.62 -0.38 14.91
C ARG A 118 25.08 -1.16 13.69
N GLU A 119 25.55 -2.40 13.50
CA GLU A 119 24.99 -3.27 12.48
C GLU A 119 23.51 -3.55 12.73
N VAL A 120 22.71 -3.46 11.67
CA VAL A 120 21.30 -3.76 11.68
C VAL A 120 21.02 -4.77 10.58
N THR A 121 20.41 -5.89 10.94
CA THR A 121 19.99 -6.92 9.99
C THR A 121 18.47 -6.92 9.85
N VAL A 122 18.02 -6.91 8.62
CA VAL A 122 16.60 -6.98 8.26
C VAL A 122 16.37 -8.11 7.27
N ALA A 123 15.10 -8.58 7.20
CA ALA A 123 14.73 -9.63 6.27
C ALA A 123 13.36 -9.34 5.65
N ALA A 124 13.21 -9.71 4.38
CA ALA A 124 11.95 -9.70 3.66
C ALA A 124 11.70 -11.07 3.03
N SER A 125 10.44 -11.52 2.98
CA SER A 125 10.05 -12.74 2.30
C SER A 125 9.50 -12.45 0.93
N LEU A 126 9.85 -13.29 -0.05
CA LEU A 126 9.33 -13.26 -1.42
C LEU A 126 8.67 -14.61 -1.71
N SER A 127 7.43 -14.60 -2.16
CA SER A 127 6.74 -15.82 -2.60
C SER A 127 7.28 -16.32 -3.94
N ASN A 128 7.04 -17.61 -4.25
CA ASN A 128 7.39 -18.16 -5.56
C ASN A 128 6.75 -17.38 -6.72
N ILE A 129 5.54 -16.85 -6.52
CA ILE A 129 4.86 -16.01 -7.52
C ILE A 129 5.64 -14.70 -7.74
N ALA A 130 6.07 -14.06 -6.64
CA ALA A 130 6.84 -12.81 -6.73
C ALA A 130 8.23 -13.01 -7.35
N LEU A 131 8.71 -14.24 -7.38
CA LEU A 131 10.00 -14.63 -7.93
C LEU A 131 9.93 -15.18 -9.36
N GLN A 132 8.74 -15.25 -9.96
CA GLN A 132 8.61 -15.60 -11.38
C GLN A 132 9.33 -14.54 -12.22
N ASP A 133 10.11 -15.00 -13.19
CA ASP A 133 10.89 -14.16 -14.11
C ASP A 133 11.93 -13.25 -13.43
N VAL A 134 12.21 -13.45 -12.13
CA VAL A 134 13.23 -12.70 -11.40
C VAL A 134 14.59 -13.40 -11.50
N SER A 135 15.57 -12.70 -12.04
CA SER A 135 16.94 -13.17 -12.19
C SER A 135 17.91 -12.53 -11.19
N LYS A 136 17.54 -11.37 -10.64
CA LYS A 136 18.41 -10.56 -9.78
C LYS A 136 17.62 -9.89 -8.66
N ILE A 137 18.16 -9.89 -7.46
CA ILE A 137 17.65 -9.15 -6.31
C ILE A 137 18.72 -8.15 -5.91
N VAL A 138 18.32 -6.88 -5.75
CA VAL A 138 19.20 -5.77 -5.39
C VAL A 138 18.71 -5.16 -4.08
N VAL A 139 19.64 -4.85 -3.19
CA VAL A 139 19.37 -4.07 -1.97
C VAL A 139 20.22 -2.81 -2.01
N GLN A 140 19.57 -1.67 -1.99
CA GLN A 140 20.16 -0.35 -2.09
C GLN A 140 20.24 0.32 -0.73
N GLY A 141 21.44 0.81 -0.38
CA GLY A 141 21.72 1.80 0.66
C GLY A 141 22.03 3.16 0.05
N GLU A 142 22.45 4.09 0.88
CA GLU A 142 22.82 5.45 0.47
C GLU A 142 24.11 5.46 -0.36
N ALA A 143 25.16 4.81 0.13
CA ALA A 143 26.49 4.82 -0.51
C ALA A 143 26.72 3.68 -1.50
N ASN A 144 25.97 2.57 -1.41
CA ASN A 144 26.18 1.39 -2.23
C ASN A 144 24.91 0.57 -2.44
N ALA A 145 24.99 -0.38 -3.36
CA ALA A 145 23.98 -1.42 -3.54
C ALA A 145 24.67 -2.79 -3.64
N LEU A 146 24.07 -3.82 -3.05
CA LEU A 146 24.48 -5.20 -3.21
C LEU A 146 23.45 -5.97 -4.05
N SER A 147 23.90 -6.91 -4.83
CA SER A 147 23.02 -7.74 -5.65
C SER A 147 23.33 -9.22 -5.49
N SER A 148 22.29 -10.02 -5.55
CA SER A 148 22.37 -11.48 -5.62
C SER A 148 21.67 -11.97 -6.88
N ARG A 149 22.32 -12.84 -7.62
CA ARG A 149 21.70 -13.57 -8.74
C ARG A 149 21.00 -14.81 -8.21
N ARG A 150 19.90 -15.17 -8.84
CA ARG A 150 19.16 -16.38 -8.56
C ARG A 150 19.51 -17.48 -9.54
#